data_9b6c122fb0d1b3d24deb1007af0a43e7
#
_entry.id   9b6c122fb0d1b3d24deb1007af0a43e7
#
_cell.length_a   1.000
_cell.length_b   1.000
_cell.length_c   1.000
_cell.angle_alpha   90.00
_cell.angle_beta   90.00
_cell.angle_gamma   90.00
#
_symmetry.space_group_name_H-M   'P 1'
#
loop_
_entity.id
_entity.type
_entity.pdbx_description
1 polymer ?
#
loop_
_entity_poly.entity_id
_entity_poly.type
_entity_poly.pdbx_seq_one_letter_code
_entity_poly.pdbx_strand_id
1 'polypeptide(L)'
;MSDPTLSAEQQIKILQEQLLHTQRLAALGELVGTTTHEFNNVLMTILNYAKMGLRYSDDATREKAFQKILAASQRATQITNSVLGMARNRSQQIEPTSLSTLVEESL
;
A
#
# COMPACT_ATOMS: atom_id res chain seq x y z
N MET A 1 -29.84 11.76 0.80
CA MET A 1 -31.06 12.55 0.59
C MET A 1 -30.80 13.61 -0.46
N SER A 2 -31.69 13.73 -1.43
CA SER A 2 -31.50 14.67 -2.53
C SER A 2 -31.85 16.09 -2.11
N ASP A 3 -31.00 17.03 -2.50
CA ASP A 3 -31.28 18.44 -2.35
C ASP A 3 -32.34 18.84 -3.41
N PRO A 4 -33.52 19.39 -3.00
CA PRO A 4 -34.56 19.77 -3.95
C PRO A 4 -34.18 20.88 -4.92
N THR A 5 -33.08 21.61 -4.65
CA THR A 5 -32.58 22.66 -5.54
C THR A 5 -31.75 22.13 -6.68
N LEU A 6 -31.33 20.82 -6.63
CA LEU A 6 -30.53 20.19 -7.67
C LEU A 6 -31.42 19.56 -8.73
N SER A 7 -30.98 19.63 -10.00
CA SER A 7 -31.61 18.90 -11.11
C SER A 7 -31.38 17.41 -10.97
N ALA A 8 -32.18 16.58 -11.68
CA ALA A 8 -32.00 15.15 -11.70
C ALA A 8 -30.62 14.76 -12.21
N GLU A 9 -30.10 15.47 -13.22
CA GLU A 9 -28.77 15.21 -13.78
C GLU A 9 -27.68 15.49 -12.75
N GLN A 10 -27.79 16.57 -11.99
CA GLN A 10 -26.85 16.92 -10.94
C GLN A 10 -26.88 15.89 -9.80
N GLN A 11 -28.06 15.42 -9.42
CA GLN A 11 -28.21 14.38 -8.41
C GLN A 11 -27.57 13.06 -8.84
N ILE A 12 -27.77 12.65 -10.09
CA ILE A 12 -27.17 11.44 -10.66
C ILE A 12 -25.64 11.56 -10.63
N LYS A 13 -25.11 12.70 -11.03
CA LYS A 13 -23.66 12.94 -11.05
C LYS A 13 -23.06 12.81 -9.65
N ILE A 14 -23.70 13.41 -8.64
CA ILE A 14 -23.25 13.32 -7.25
C ILE A 14 -23.24 11.86 -6.77
N LEU A 15 -24.31 11.10 -7.07
CA LEU A 15 -24.40 9.70 -6.69
C LEU A 15 -23.33 8.84 -7.38
N GLN A 16 -23.04 9.11 -8.66
CA GLN A 16 -21.99 8.42 -9.39
C GLN A 16 -20.62 8.69 -8.78
N GLU A 17 -20.34 9.92 -8.39
CA GLU A 17 -19.09 10.29 -7.74
C GLU A 17 -18.92 9.61 -6.38
N GLN A 18 -20.02 9.55 -5.60
CA GLN A 18 -20.03 8.86 -4.31
C GLN A 18 -19.78 7.36 -4.47
N LEU A 19 -20.41 6.73 -5.46
CA LEU A 19 -20.24 5.31 -5.73
C LEU A 19 -18.79 5.01 -6.13
N LEU A 20 -18.22 5.82 -7.00
CA LEU A 20 -16.84 5.66 -7.44
C LEU A 20 -15.87 5.79 -6.26
N HIS A 21 -16.10 6.76 -5.38
CA HIS A 21 -15.29 6.95 -4.18
C HIS A 21 -15.37 5.72 -3.26
N THR A 22 -16.56 5.18 -3.04
CA THR A 22 -16.78 3.99 -2.23
C THR A 22 -16.06 2.77 -2.83
N GLN A 23 -16.13 2.60 -4.14
CA GLN A 23 -15.42 1.52 -4.84
C GLN A 23 -13.90 1.63 -4.68
N ARG A 24 -13.36 2.84 -4.75
CA ARG A 24 -11.92 3.09 -4.54
C ARG A 24 -11.50 2.78 -3.10
N LEU A 25 -12.32 3.15 -2.12
CA LEU A 25 -12.06 2.82 -0.72
C LEU A 25 -12.07 1.30 -0.47
N ALA A 26 -13.03 0.59 -1.06
CA ALA A 26 -13.11 -0.86 -0.95
C ALA A 26 -11.88 -1.54 -1.57
N ALA A 27 -11.46 -1.11 -2.76
CA ALA A 27 -10.27 -1.64 -3.42
C ALA A 27 -9.00 -1.38 -2.60
N LEU A 28 -8.87 -0.19 -2.02
CA LEU A 28 -7.75 0.15 -1.16
C LEU A 28 -7.76 -0.70 0.11
N GLY A 29 -8.94 -0.92 0.71
CA GLY A 29 -9.08 -1.77 1.89
C GLY A 29 -8.67 -3.22 1.63
N GLU A 30 -9.05 -3.79 0.48
CA GLU A 30 -8.61 -5.12 0.06
C GLU A 30 -7.09 -5.18 -0.10
N LEU A 31 -6.52 -4.19 -0.77
CA LEU A 31 -5.07 -4.12 -0.95
C LEU A 31 -4.34 -4.02 0.38
N VAL A 32 -4.80 -3.19 1.31
CA VAL A 32 -4.20 -3.04 2.63
C VAL A 32 -4.28 -4.36 3.38
N GLY A 33 -5.41 -5.07 3.32
CA GLY A 33 -5.55 -6.38 3.94
C GLY A 33 -4.57 -7.41 3.39
N THR A 34 -4.46 -7.52 2.08
CA THR A 34 -3.53 -8.42 1.40
C THR A 34 -2.08 -8.04 1.72
N THR A 35 -1.76 -6.75 1.67
CA THR A 35 -0.42 -6.23 1.96
C THR A 35 -0.03 -6.50 3.40
N THR A 36 -0.94 -6.30 4.36
CA THR A 36 -0.69 -6.60 5.76
C THR A 36 -0.37 -8.08 5.96
N HIS A 37 -1.09 -8.95 5.28
CA HIS A 37 -0.84 -10.39 5.35
C HIS A 37 0.54 -10.75 4.78
N GLU A 38 0.90 -10.20 3.62
CA GLU A 38 2.23 -10.37 3.02
C GLU A 38 3.33 -9.82 3.93
N PHE A 39 3.12 -8.66 4.51
CA PHE A 39 4.07 -8.02 5.42
C PHE A 39 4.29 -8.87 6.67
N ASN A 40 3.23 -9.42 7.25
CA ASN A 40 3.35 -10.33 8.39
C ASN A 40 4.15 -11.57 8.03
N ASN A 41 3.97 -12.12 6.83
CA ASN A 41 4.75 -13.27 6.36
C ASN A 41 6.24 -12.92 6.27
N VAL A 42 6.57 -11.74 5.77
CA VAL A 42 7.96 -11.25 5.72
C VAL A 42 8.54 -11.12 7.13
N LEU A 43 7.81 -10.52 8.06
CA LEU A 43 8.25 -10.35 9.43
C LEU A 43 8.48 -11.70 10.13
N MET A 44 7.59 -12.66 9.92
CA MET A 44 7.76 -14.02 10.48
C MET A 44 8.98 -14.72 9.90
N THR A 45 9.27 -14.54 8.62
CA THR A 45 10.47 -15.07 7.99
C THR A 45 11.72 -14.47 8.63
N ILE A 46 11.76 -13.15 8.78
CA ILE A 46 12.89 -12.47 9.42
C ILE A 46 13.09 -12.97 10.85
N LEU A 47 12.01 -13.03 11.61
CA LEU A 47 12.05 -13.47 13.00
C LEU A 47 12.57 -14.90 13.14
N ASN A 48 12.05 -15.81 12.32
CA ASN A 48 12.45 -17.22 12.36
C ASN A 48 13.92 -17.43 12.01
N TYR A 49 14.41 -16.77 10.98
CA TYR A 49 15.80 -16.87 10.58
C TYR A 49 16.75 -16.13 11.53
N ALA A 50 16.31 -15.02 12.12
CA ALA A 50 17.08 -14.34 13.16
C ALA A 50 17.26 -15.25 14.39
N LYS A 51 16.20 -15.92 14.82
CA LYS A 51 16.28 -16.90 15.92
C LYS A 51 17.19 -18.07 15.57
N MET A 52 17.11 -18.56 14.34
CA MET A 52 17.97 -19.63 13.86
C MET A 52 19.46 -19.22 13.90
N GLY A 53 19.77 -18.01 13.43
CA GLY A 53 21.13 -17.48 13.44
C GLY A 53 21.69 -17.30 14.85
N LEU A 54 20.83 -16.97 15.81
CA LEU A 54 21.22 -16.87 17.23
C LEU A 54 21.40 -18.22 17.90
N ARG A 55 20.62 -19.20 17.49
CA ARG A 55 20.64 -20.54 18.10
C ARG A 55 21.80 -21.40 17.61
N TYR A 56 22.14 -21.30 16.33
CA TYR A 56 23.19 -22.10 15.70
C TYR A 56 24.39 -21.22 15.40
N SER A 57 25.59 -21.66 15.80
CA SER A 57 26.81 -20.86 15.65
C SER A 57 27.63 -21.22 14.40
N ASP A 58 27.22 -22.23 13.65
CA ASP A 58 27.95 -22.62 12.44
C ASP A 58 27.77 -21.60 11.32
N ASP A 59 28.84 -21.38 10.54
CA ASP A 59 28.87 -20.36 9.50
C ASP A 59 27.83 -20.60 8.41
N ALA A 60 27.62 -21.85 8.01
CA ALA A 60 26.69 -22.20 6.95
C ALA A 60 25.24 -21.84 7.32
N THR A 61 24.83 -22.12 8.57
CA THR A 61 23.49 -21.80 9.07
C THR A 61 23.31 -20.29 9.17
N ARG A 62 24.32 -19.57 9.69
CA ARG A 62 24.26 -18.10 9.81
C ARG A 62 24.21 -17.42 8.46
N GLU A 63 25.02 -17.89 7.50
CA GLU A 63 24.98 -17.35 6.15
C GLU A 63 23.60 -17.53 5.51
N LYS A 64 23.02 -18.72 5.62
CA LYS A 64 21.67 -19.00 5.14
C LYS A 64 20.65 -18.06 5.81
N ALA A 65 20.73 -17.90 7.12
CA ALA A 65 19.85 -17.04 7.89
C ALA A 65 19.94 -15.59 7.39
N PHE A 66 21.14 -15.06 7.23
CA PHE A 66 21.32 -13.68 6.74
C PHE A 66 20.82 -13.51 5.32
N GLN A 67 21.06 -14.47 4.42
CA GLN A 67 20.54 -14.40 3.05
C GLN A 67 19.01 -14.37 3.03
N LYS A 68 18.36 -15.17 3.85
CA LYS A 68 16.90 -15.20 3.95
C LYS A 68 16.34 -13.92 4.56
N ILE A 69 17.00 -13.37 5.56
CA ILE A 69 16.63 -12.09 6.17
C ILE A 69 16.76 -10.95 5.14
N LEU A 70 17.86 -10.95 4.39
CA LEU A 70 18.07 -9.95 3.34
C LEU A 70 16.98 -10.01 2.28
N ALA A 71 16.68 -11.19 1.76
CA ALA A 71 15.64 -11.37 0.76
C ALA A 71 14.27 -10.93 1.28
N ALA A 72 13.93 -11.28 2.53
CA ALA A 72 12.68 -10.87 3.16
C ALA A 72 12.62 -9.35 3.34
N SER A 73 13.73 -8.72 3.72
CA SER A 73 13.81 -7.26 3.89
C SER A 73 13.62 -6.54 2.55
N GLN A 74 14.20 -7.06 1.47
CA GLN A 74 14.01 -6.53 0.12
C GLN A 74 12.54 -6.67 -0.32
N ARG A 75 11.90 -7.78 0.01
CA ARG A 75 10.48 -7.97 -0.24
C ARG A 75 9.63 -6.96 0.52
N ALA A 76 9.95 -6.68 1.77
CA ALA A 76 9.27 -5.66 2.58
C ALA A 76 9.35 -4.28 1.92
N THR A 77 10.51 -3.91 1.38
CA THR A 77 10.70 -2.65 0.67
C THR A 77 9.80 -2.58 -0.58
N GLN A 78 9.69 -3.66 -1.34
CA GLN A 78 8.82 -3.72 -2.51
C GLN A 78 7.34 -3.54 -2.12
N ILE A 79 6.90 -4.19 -1.05
CA ILE A 79 5.53 -4.06 -0.54
C ILE A 79 5.25 -2.62 -0.14
N THR A 80 6.15 -2.00 0.62
CA THR A 80 6.02 -0.61 1.07
C THR A 80 5.94 0.35 -0.12
N ASN A 81 6.81 0.18 -1.11
CA ASN A 81 6.80 1.02 -2.30
C ASN A 81 5.52 0.87 -3.11
N SER A 82 4.98 -0.34 -3.21
CA SER A 82 3.71 -0.57 -3.91
C SER A 82 2.55 0.14 -3.23
N VAL A 83 2.48 0.09 -1.89
CA VAL A 83 1.44 0.79 -1.11
C VAL A 83 1.57 2.30 -1.25
N LEU A 84 2.78 2.84 -1.14
CA LEU A 84 3.03 4.26 -1.30
C LEU A 84 2.70 4.73 -2.72
N GLY A 85 3.03 3.94 -3.73
CA GLY A 85 2.71 4.23 -5.12
C GLY A 85 1.20 4.31 -5.34
N MET A 86 0.43 3.38 -4.79
CA MET A 86 -1.02 3.41 -4.88
C MET A 86 -1.64 4.59 -4.14
N ALA A 87 -1.15 4.91 -2.95
CA ALA A 87 -1.62 6.06 -2.19
C ALA A 87 -1.36 7.35 -2.95
N ARG A 88 -0.19 7.49 -3.58
CA ARG A 88 0.16 8.64 -4.40
C ARG A 88 -0.76 8.79 -5.62
N ASN A 89 -0.95 7.70 -6.38
CA ASN A 89 -1.81 7.70 -7.55
C ASN A 89 -3.24 8.09 -7.19
N ARG A 90 -3.73 7.61 -6.07
CA ARG A 90 -5.05 7.95 -5.58
C ARG A 90 -5.17 9.44 -5.23
N SER A 91 -4.19 10.01 -4.55
CA SER A 91 -4.15 11.43 -4.24
C SER A 91 -4.16 12.28 -5.50
N GLN A 92 -3.39 11.89 -6.51
CA GLN A 92 -3.36 12.58 -7.81
C GLN A 92 -4.72 12.51 -8.52
N GLN A 93 -5.43 11.40 -8.41
CA GLN A 93 -6.77 11.27 -9.01
C GLN A 93 -7.81 12.15 -8.32
N ILE A 94 -7.65 12.40 -7.02
CA ILE A 94 -8.58 13.24 -6.24
C ILE A 94 -8.32 14.73 -6.49
N GLU A 95 -7.05 15.14 -6.51
CA GLU A 95 -6.63 16.53 -6.71
C GLU A 95 -5.55 16.65 -7.78
N PRO A 96 -5.86 16.29 -9.05
CA PRO A 96 -4.83 16.19 -10.07
C PRO A 96 -4.11 17.51 -10.36
N THR A 97 -4.85 18.63 -10.36
CA THR A 97 -4.30 19.95 -10.69
C THR A 97 -3.33 20.44 -9.61
N SER A 98 -3.77 20.37 -8.35
CA SER A 98 -2.97 20.84 -7.21
C SER A 98 -1.67 20.05 -7.05
N LEU A 99 -1.76 18.72 -7.16
CA LEU A 99 -0.60 17.86 -7.01
C LEU A 99 0.38 17.99 -8.16
N SER A 100 -0.11 18.13 -9.38
CA SER A 100 0.75 18.36 -10.54
C SER A 100 1.55 19.65 -10.39
N THR A 101 0.91 20.71 -9.95
CA THR A 101 1.57 22.00 -9.70
C THR A 101 2.64 21.87 -8.61
N LEU A 102 2.32 21.21 -7.50
CA LEU A 102 3.26 21.01 -6.41
C LEU A 102 4.48 20.17 -6.84
N VAL A 103 4.25 19.12 -7.61
CA VAL A 103 5.34 18.27 -8.12
C VAL A 103 6.24 19.06 -9.06
N GLU A 104 5.68 19.86 -9.96
CA GLU A 104 6.46 20.71 -10.86
C GLU A 104 7.29 21.73 -10.09
N GLU A 105 6.73 22.35 -9.08
CA GLU A 105 7.45 23.30 -8.23
C GLU A 105 8.57 22.63 -7.41
N SER A 106 8.38 21.38 -7.02
CA SER A 106 9.36 20.61 -6.26
C SER A 106 10.54 20.13 -7.10
N LEU A 107 10.35 20.02 -8.38
CA LEU A 107 11.38 19.59 -9.32
C LEU A 107 12.25 20.76 -9.78
#